data_b5aca10d2773226307e897dfadcf8c43
#
_entry.id   b5aca10d2773226307e897dfadcf8c43
#
_cell.length_a   1.000
_cell.length_b   1.000
_cell.length_c   1.000
_cell.angle_alpha   90.00
_cell.angle_beta   90.00
_cell.angle_gamma   90.00
#
_symmetry.space_group_name_H-M   'P 1'
#
loop_
_entity.id
_entity.type
_entity.pdbx_description
1 polymer ?
#
loop_
_entity_poly.entity_id
_entity_poly.type
_entity_poly.pdbx_seq_one_letter_code
_entity_poly.pdbx_strand_id
1 'polypeptide(L)'
;MPLLLKTSFWLSTMAVVVLSLLPVAYLPPQSFDIWDKTQHAAGFLVLTMLGLAAYPATPVLRVCLGLLLLGGAIEFAQSATGWRQGDLLDLLADAVGIVLGGGLGW
;
A
#
# COMPACT_ATOMS: atom_id res chain seq x y z
N MET A 1 -15.42 -15.74 -8.01
CA MET A 1 -15.67 -14.79 -6.94
C MET A 1 -15.12 -13.39 -7.22
N PRO A 2 -15.36 -12.85 -8.46
CA PRO A 2 -14.78 -11.53 -8.77
C PRO A 2 -15.23 -10.41 -7.85
N LEU A 3 -16.52 -10.45 -7.43
CA LEU A 3 -17.04 -9.41 -6.55
C LEU A 3 -16.39 -9.46 -5.17
N LEU A 4 -16.17 -10.66 -4.63
CA LEU A 4 -15.52 -10.82 -3.34
C LEU A 4 -14.08 -10.32 -3.39
N LEU A 5 -13.34 -10.65 -4.45
CA LEU A 5 -11.97 -10.21 -4.63
C LEU A 5 -11.90 -8.69 -4.77
N LYS A 6 -12.78 -8.10 -5.57
CA LYS A 6 -12.82 -6.64 -5.72
C LYS A 6 -13.15 -5.94 -4.41
N THR A 7 -14.13 -6.45 -3.68
CA THR A 7 -14.50 -5.92 -2.37
C THR A 7 -13.32 -6.00 -1.40
N SER A 8 -12.65 -7.15 -1.34
CA SER A 8 -11.49 -7.35 -0.49
C SER A 8 -10.35 -6.40 -0.85
N PHE A 9 -10.09 -6.23 -2.15
CA PHE A 9 -9.05 -5.32 -2.62
C PHE A 9 -9.34 -3.87 -2.17
N TRP A 10 -10.56 -3.40 -2.41
CA TRP A 10 -10.90 -2.00 -2.11
C TRP A 10 -11.02 -1.75 -0.61
N LEU A 11 -11.52 -2.70 0.17
CA LEU A 11 -11.54 -2.57 1.62
C LEU A 11 -10.11 -2.56 2.18
N SER A 12 -9.24 -3.40 1.66
CA SER A 12 -7.83 -3.41 2.07
C SER A 12 -7.13 -2.10 1.69
N THR A 13 -7.41 -1.59 0.50
CA THR A 13 -6.88 -0.30 0.05
C THR A 13 -7.33 0.82 0.98
N MET A 14 -8.62 0.86 1.32
CA MET A 14 -9.16 1.85 2.23
C MET A 14 -8.48 1.76 3.60
N ALA A 15 -8.28 0.54 4.11
CA ALA A 15 -7.62 0.34 5.39
C ALA A 15 -6.18 0.86 5.36
N VAL A 16 -5.44 0.58 4.29
CA VAL A 16 -4.07 1.07 4.14
C VAL A 16 -4.05 2.60 4.15
N VAL A 17 -4.93 3.24 3.38
CA VAL A 17 -4.99 4.70 3.30
C VAL A 17 -5.32 5.30 4.67
N VAL A 18 -6.35 4.78 5.34
CA VAL A 18 -6.79 5.30 6.63
C VAL A 18 -5.69 5.15 7.67
N LEU A 19 -5.09 3.95 7.77
CA LEU A 19 -4.03 3.70 8.75
C LEU A 19 -2.79 4.54 8.46
N SER A 20 -2.50 4.80 7.19
CA SER A 20 -1.35 5.61 6.79
C SER A 20 -1.52 7.08 7.16
N LEU A 21 -2.76 7.57 7.22
CA LEU A 21 -3.04 8.98 7.47
C LEU A 21 -3.48 9.28 8.90
N LEU A 22 -3.73 8.27 9.74
CA LEU A 22 -4.08 8.48 11.14
C LEU A 22 -2.89 9.09 11.89
N PRO A 23 -3.13 9.97 12.88
CA PRO A 23 -2.05 10.43 13.75
C PRO A 23 -1.38 9.26 14.45
N VAL A 24 -0.07 9.36 14.64
CA VAL A 24 0.73 8.28 15.24
C VAL A 24 0.20 7.89 16.62
N ALA A 25 -0.38 8.84 17.35
CA ALA A 25 -0.93 8.59 18.69
C ALA A 25 -2.04 7.54 18.70
N TYR A 26 -2.73 7.33 17.58
CA TYR A 26 -3.81 6.35 17.47
C TYR A 26 -3.37 5.01 16.90
N LEU A 27 -2.08 4.85 16.63
CA LEU A 27 -1.54 3.63 16.05
C LEU A 27 -0.82 2.83 17.13
N PRO A 28 -0.68 1.50 16.95
CA PRO A 28 0.16 0.72 17.85
C PRO A 28 1.58 1.28 17.89
N PRO A 29 2.29 1.16 19.01
CA PRO A 29 3.66 1.64 19.09
C PRO A 29 4.53 1.03 18.01
N GLN A 30 5.22 1.89 17.26
CA GLN A 30 6.16 1.47 16.24
C GLN A 30 7.50 2.08 16.62
N SER A 31 8.32 1.27 17.24
CA SER A 31 9.56 1.75 17.82
C SER A 31 10.68 1.91 16.79
N PHE A 32 10.53 1.31 15.59
CA PHE A 32 11.62 1.23 14.64
C PHE A 32 11.14 1.52 13.22
N ASP A 33 11.92 2.30 12.50
CA ASP A 33 11.67 2.62 11.09
C ASP A 33 11.59 1.37 10.22
N ILE A 34 12.43 0.39 10.50
CA ILE A 34 12.45 -0.89 9.77
C ILE A 34 11.11 -1.61 9.89
N TRP A 35 10.51 -1.60 11.08
CA TRP A 35 9.21 -2.23 11.28
C TRP A 35 8.12 -1.52 10.47
N ASP A 36 8.13 -0.20 10.48
CA ASP A 36 7.18 0.61 9.73
C ASP A 36 7.31 0.32 8.23
N LYS A 37 8.55 0.28 7.70
CA LYS A 37 8.80 -0.01 6.30
C LYS A 37 8.40 -1.42 5.92
N THR A 38 8.60 -2.39 6.82
CA THR A 38 8.16 -3.76 6.60
C THR A 38 6.65 -3.83 6.47
N GLN A 39 5.91 -3.09 7.29
CA GLN A 39 4.45 -3.04 7.20
C GLN A 39 4.00 -2.42 5.87
N HIS A 40 4.64 -1.34 5.41
CA HIS A 40 4.35 -0.73 4.12
C HIS A 40 4.58 -1.73 2.99
N ALA A 41 5.73 -2.39 2.98
CA ALA A 41 6.05 -3.36 1.94
C ALA A 41 5.06 -4.53 1.93
N ALA A 42 4.74 -5.06 3.11
CA ALA A 42 3.79 -6.17 3.22
C ALA A 42 2.39 -5.76 2.79
N GLY A 43 1.94 -4.56 3.18
CA GLY A 43 0.64 -4.05 2.79
C GLY A 43 0.52 -3.90 1.28
N PHE A 44 1.51 -3.30 0.62
CA PHE A 44 1.48 -3.13 -0.82
C PHE A 44 1.68 -4.44 -1.58
N LEU A 45 2.42 -5.40 -1.01
CA LEU A 45 2.50 -6.73 -1.58
C LEU A 45 1.11 -7.38 -1.62
N VAL A 46 0.38 -7.34 -0.51
CA VAL A 46 -0.97 -7.91 -0.43
C VAL A 46 -1.91 -7.18 -1.38
N LEU A 47 -1.86 -5.84 -1.42
CA LEU A 47 -2.71 -5.06 -2.34
C LEU A 47 -2.42 -5.41 -3.80
N THR A 48 -1.15 -5.59 -4.15
CA THR A 48 -0.79 -5.94 -5.52
C THR A 48 -1.35 -7.32 -5.89
N MET A 49 -1.20 -8.31 -5.03
CA MET A 49 -1.72 -9.64 -5.28
C MET A 49 -3.23 -9.64 -5.37
N LEU A 50 -3.92 -8.94 -4.47
CA LEU A 50 -5.38 -8.81 -4.51
C LEU A 50 -5.84 -8.08 -5.77
N GLY A 51 -5.15 -7.01 -6.15
CA GLY A 51 -5.47 -6.25 -7.35
C GLY A 51 -5.34 -7.08 -8.61
N LEU A 52 -4.27 -7.87 -8.72
CA LEU A 52 -4.08 -8.75 -9.86
C LEU A 52 -5.15 -9.84 -9.91
N ALA A 53 -5.53 -10.39 -8.77
CA ALA A 53 -6.56 -11.42 -8.69
C ALA A 53 -7.95 -10.84 -8.97
N ALA A 54 -8.23 -9.62 -8.51
CA ALA A 54 -9.52 -8.98 -8.67
C ALA A 54 -9.75 -8.45 -10.09
N TYR A 55 -8.68 -8.09 -10.79
CA TYR A 55 -8.75 -7.49 -12.11
C TYR A 55 -7.84 -8.23 -13.10
N PRO A 56 -8.15 -9.50 -13.40
CA PRO A 56 -7.27 -10.33 -14.22
C PRO A 56 -7.14 -9.83 -15.66
N ALA A 57 -8.11 -9.04 -16.15
CA ALA A 57 -8.05 -8.46 -17.49
C ALA A 57 -7.20 -7.21 -17.57
N THR A 58 -6.81 -6.62 -16.43
CA THR A 58 -5.97 -5.43 -16.40
C THR A 58 -4.50 -5.83 -16.45
N PRO A 59 -3.68 -5.21 -17.33
CA PRO A 59 -2.26 -5.54 -17.38
C PRO A 59 -1.57 -5.37 -16.02
N VAL A 60 -0.66 -6.28 -15.70
CA VAL A 60 0.08 -6.25 -14.43
C VAL A 60 0.76 -4.90 -14.23
N LEU A 61 1.39 -4.38 -15.27
CA LEU A 61 2.08 -3.08 -15.18
C LEU A 61 1.12 -1.97 -14.74
N ARG A 62 -0.11 -1.97 -15.27
CA ARG A 62 -1.09 -0.94 -14.94
C ARG A 62 -1.51 -1.02 -13.48
N VAL A 63 -1.72 -2.22 -12.96
CA VAL A 63 -2.04 -2.42 -11.55
C VAL A 63 -0.89 -1.94 -10.67
N CYS A 64 0.32 -2.31 -11.01
CA CYS A 64 1.51 -1.91 -10.26
C CYS A 64 1.72 -0.40 -10.27
N LEU A 65 1.57 0.23 -11.44
CA LEU A 65 1.72 1.68 -11.55
C LEU A 65 0.62 2.41 -10.77
N GLY A 66 -0.61 1.91 -10.81
CA GLY A 66 -1.70 2.49 -10.04
C GLY A 66 -1.43 2.46 -8.54
N LEU A 67 -0.92 1.33 -8.05
CA LEU A 67 -0.59 1.19 -6.63
C LEU A 67 0.63 2.05 -6.24
N LEU A 68 1.60 2.18 -7.14
CA LEU A 68 2.75 3.05 -6.89
C LEU A 68 2.30 4.51 -6.80
N LEU A 69 1.37 4.94 -7.67
CA LEU A 69 0.79 6.28 -7.59
C LEU A 69 0.02 6.46 -6.28
N LEU A 70 -0.70 5.44 -5.82
CA LEU A 70 -1.37 5.47 -4.54
C LEU A 70 -0.36 5.67 -3.40
N GLY A 71 0.75 4.92 -3.43
CA GLY A 71 1.81 5.07 -2.43
C GLY A 71 2.39 6.47 -2.42
N GLY A 72 2.64 7.04 -3.60
CA GLY A 72 3.12 8.42 -3.71
C GLY A 72 2.11 9.43 -3.18
N ALA A 73 0.82 9.23 -3.46
CA ALA A 73 -0.24 10.10 -2.95
C ALA A 73 -0.34 10.04 -1.43
N ILE A 74 -0.19 8.84 -0.86
CA ILE A 74 -0.19 8.67 0.60
C ILE A 74 0.99 9.43 1.21
N GLU A 75 2.19 9.31 0.62
CA GLU A 75 3.37 10.03 1.10
C GLU A 75 3.16 11.53 1.09
N PHE A 76 2.62 12.05 0.00
CA PHE A 76 2.31 13.46 -0.11
C PHE A 76 1.30 13.88 0.95
N ALA A 77 0.24 13.11 1.14
CA ALA A 77 -0.80 13.40 2.12
C ALA A 77 -0.25 13.34 3.55
N GLN A 78 0.61 12.37 3.85
CA GLN A 78 1.25 12.29 5.17
C GLN A 78 2.06 13.54 5.47
N SER A 79 2.83 14.01 4.50
CA SER A 79 3.62 15.24 4.67
C SER A 79 2.72 16.44 4.89
N ALA A 80 1.55 16.48 4.24
CA ALA A 80 0.63 17.60 4.34
C ALA A 80 -0.15 17.63 5.65
N THR A 81 -0.33 16.48 6.33
CA THR A 81 -1.10 16.42 7.57
C THR A 81 -0.43 17.13 8.75
N GLY A 82 0.89 17.16 8.78
CA GLY A 82 1.65 17.72 9.89
C GLY A 82 1.79 16.80 11.08
N TRP A 83 1.01 15.70 11.17
CA TRP A 83 1.11 14.74 12.25
C TRP A 83 1.69 13.39 11.82
N ARG A 84 1.90 13.19 10.54
CA ARG A 84 2.61 12.04 9.99
C ARG A 84 3.77 12.57 9.18
N GLN A 85 4.85 11.82 9.18
CA GLN A 85 6.04 12.19 8.42
C GLN A 85 6.09 11.34 7.14
N GLY A 86 5.94 11.98 6.00
CA GLY A 86 6.16 11.34 4.72
C GLY A 86 7.65 11.14 4.50
N ASP A 87 8.01 9.99 3.93
CA ASP A 87 9.41 9.62 3.77
C ASP A 87 9.58 8.92 2.42
N LEU A 88 10.57 9.35 1.66
CA LEU A 88 10.91 8.69 0.39
C LEU A 88 11.24 7.21 0.59
N LEU A 89 11.83 6.84 1.74
CA LEU A 89 12.11 5.45 2.04
C LEU A 89 10.84 4.62 2.21
N ASP A 90 9.75 5.23 2.70
CA ASP A 90 8.46 4.54 2.77
C ASP A 90 7.91 4.26 1.37
N LEU A 91 8.09 5.21 0.45
CA LEU A 91 7.70 5.00 -0.94
C LEU A 91 8.53 3.89 -1.58
N LEU A 92 9.82 3.81 -1.28
CA LEU A 92 10.67 2.72 -1.74
C LEU A 92 10.20 1.38 -1.17
N ALA A 93 9.80 1.34 0.10
CA ALA A 93 9.24 0.13 0.71
C ALA A 93 7.95 -0.31 0.01
N ASP A 94 7.07 0.66 -0.31
CA ASP A 94 5.86 0.39 -1.07
C ASP A 94 6.20 -0.21 -2.43
N ALA A 95 7.19 0.37 -3.13
CA ALA A 95 7.62 -0.11 -4.43
C ALA A 95 8.17 -1.55 -4.36
N VAL A 96 8.93 -1.86 -3.31
CA VAL A 96 9.44 -3.22 -3.09
C VAL A 96 8.28 -4.20 -2.94
N GLY A 97 7.28 -3.85 -2.12
CA GLY A 97 6.09 -4.67 -1.95
C GLY A 97 5.35 -4.89 -3.25
N ILE A 98 5.18 -3.84 -4.05
CA ILE A 98 4.50 -3.92 -5.34
C ILE A 98 5.25 -4.84 -6.31
N VAL A 99 6.57 -4.71 -6.39
CA VAL A 99 7.39 -5.54 -7.27
C VAL A 99 7.30 -7.01 -6.85
N LEU A 100 7.42 -7.28 -5.56
CA LEU A 100 7.32 -8.65 -5.05
C LEU A 100 5.92 -9.22 -5.27
N GLY A 101 4.88 -8.44 -5.00
CA GLY A 101 3.49 -8.86 -5.22
C GLY A 101 3.21 -9.11 -6.70
N GLY A 102 3.73 -8.25 -7.57
CA GLY A 102 3.59 -8.41 -9.01
C GLY A 102 4.29 -9.67 -9.53
N GLY A 103 5.48 -9.96 -8.99
CA GLY A 103 6.21 -11.16 -9.35
C GLY A 103 5.56 -12.44 -8.85
N LEU A 104 5.01 -12.41 -7.63
CA LEU A 104 4.35 -13.58 -7.03
C LEU A 104 2.96 -13.82 -7.61
N GLY A 105 2.23 -12.75 -7.93
CA GLY A 105 0.84 -12.84 -8.37
C GLY A 105 0.66 -12.97 -9.88
N TRP A 106 1.73 -12.83 -10.64
CA TRP A 106 1.66 -12.83 -12.10
C TRP A 106 1.53 -14.25 -12.68
#